data_39526af906e93353958b1c6a6bf41e94
#
_entry.id   39526af906e93353958b1c6a6bf41e94
#
_cell.length_a   1.000
_cell.length_b   1.000
_cell.length_c   1.000
_cell.angle_alpha   90.00
_cell.angle_beta   90.00
_cell.angle_gamma   90.00
#
_symmetry.space_group_name_H-M   'P 1'
#
loop_
_entity.id
_entity.type
_entity.pdbx_description
1 polymer ?
#
loop_
_entity_poly.entity_id
_entity_poly.type
_entity_poly.pdbx_seq_one_letter_code
_entity_poly.pdbx_strand_id
1 'polypeptide(L)'
;VAGETHGGRCGFDQRRAAATSLAAIVLSSISGTITYFVAGHTDVAAGLLIGAGGVVGSLIGTRLLKVLPIPVLRWGFIALLLVIAVRMFLVEPERGAELEFSVPLAIGLVVTGVVMGVLAGMFGIGGGVLIVPILIAVFGVSDLVAKGTSLLAMIPVSISGSIANVRNRLLRPLDGLVIGAAALVASFGGAQIAFLLPPWLSSLIFGIFVLATAIQLTIRAIRQQRAAKNGDAT
;
A
#
# COMPACT_ATOMS: atom_id res chain seq x y z
N VAL A 1 -35.96 18.03 -15.88
CA VAL A 1 -35.47 19.04 -14.93
C VAL A 1 -35.74 18.48 -13.55
N ALA A 2 -34.83 17.71 -12.98
CA ALA A 2 -34.91 17.27 -11.58
C ALA A 2 -33.59 17.73 -10.92
N GLY A 3 -33.73 18.64 -9.96
CA GLY A 3 -32.62 19.27 -9.25
C GLY A 3 -31.89 18.28 -8.39
N GLU A 4 -30.59 18.16 -8.63
CA GLU A 4 -29.67 17.52 -7.69
C GLU A 4 -29.48 18.44 -6.48
N THR A 5 -30.06 18.03 -5.36
CA THR A 5 -29.75 18.62 -4.05
C THR A 5 -28.33 18.29 -3.66
N HIS A 6 -27.42 19.22 -3.87
CA HIS A 6 -26.05 19.17 -3.34
C HIS A 6 -26.09 19.28 -1.81
N GLY A 7 -26.26 18.16 -1.16
CA GLY A 7 -25.91 17.98 0.26
C GLY A 7 -24.40 17.89 0.40
N GLY A 8 -23.75 19.00 0.75
CA GLY A 8 -22.30 19.08 0.92
C GLY A 8 -21.80 18.20 2.05
N ARG A 9 -21.28 17.04 1.70
CA ARG A 9 -20.26 16.29 2.44
C ARG A 9 -19.26 15.80 1.42
N CYS A 10 -17.98 16.17 1.57
CA CYS A 10 -16.88 15.66 0.78
C CYS A 10 -16.74 14.14 0.98
N GLY A 11 -17.67 13.37 0.43
CA GLY A 11 -17.64 11.92 0.39
C GLY A 11 -16.77 11.49 -0.78
N PHE A 12 -15.46 11.42 -0.60
CA PHE A 12 -14.64 10.67 -1.53
C PHE A 12 -15.16 9.24 -1.52
N ASP A 13 -15.74 8.81 -2.65
CA ASP A 13 -16.06 7.41 -2.88
C ASP A 13 -14.79 6.58 -2.66
N GLN A 14 -14.91 5.43 -1.99
CA GLN A 14 -13.78 4.55 -1.66
C GLN A 14 -12.86 4.28 -2.86
N ARG A 15 -13.44 4.18 -4.07
CA ARG A 15 -12.70 3.95 -5.31
C ARG A 15 -11.83 5.16 -5.69
N ARG A 16 -12.37 6.37 -5.56
CA ARG A 16 -11.61 7.60 -5.79
C ARG A 16 -10.51 7.80 -4.77
N ALA A 17 -10.80 7.51 -3.51
CA ALA A 17 -9.80 7.58 -2.44
C ALA A 17 -8.62 6.62 -2.71
N ALA A 18 -8.89 5.36 -3.07
CA ALA A 18 -7.87 4.39 -3.43
C ALA A 18 -7.05 4.83 -4.66
N ALA A 19 -7.72 5.35 -5.70
CA ALA A 19 -7.05 5.81 -6.91
C ALA A 19 -6.15 7.02 -6.66
N THR A 20 -6.60 7.99 -5.85
CA THR A 20 -5.84 9.20 -5.51
C THR A 20 -4.66 8.87 -4.58
N SER A 21 -4.85 7.96 -3.61
CA SER A 21 -3.78 7.46 -2.75
C SER A 21 -2.67 6.80 -3.57
N LEU A 22 -3.03 5.93 -4.52
CA LEU A 22 -2.06 5.26 -5.39
C LEU A 22 -1.22 6.25 -6.20
N ALA A 23 -1.83 7.34 -6.69
CA ALA A 23 -1.11 8.39 -7.40
C ALA A 23 -0.16 9.19 -6.48
N ALA A 24 -0.58 9.48 -5.25
CA ALA A 24 0.27 10.14 -4.26
C ALA A 24 1.50 9.30 -3.90
N ILE A 25 1.35 7.97 -3.87
CA ILE A 25 2.43 7.03 -3.59
C ILE A 25 3.56 7.10 -4.62
N VAL A 26 3.28 7.47 -5.87
CA VAL A 26 4.34 7.65 -6.90
C VAL A 26 5.44 8.59 -6.40
N LEU A 27 5.07 9.79 -5.94
CA LEU A 27 6.03 10.79 -5.50
C LEU A 27 6.70 10.40 -4.18
N SER A 28 5.96 9.88 -3.21
CA SER A 28 6.53 9.45 -1.93
C SER A 28 7.46 8.24 -2.07
N SER A 29 7.16 7.30 -2.97
CA SER A 29 8.03 6.13 -3.21
C SER A 29 9.31 6.53 -3.91
N ILE A 30 9.30 7.49 -4.84
CA ILE A 30 10.52 8.03 -5.46
C ILE A 30 11.41 8.67 -4.39
N SER A 31 10.86 9.57 -3.57
CA SER A 31 11.61 10.23 -2.50
C SER A 31 12.20 9.22 -1.50
N GLY A 32 11.37 8.28 -1.03
CA GLY A 32 11.81 7.26 -0.11
C GLY A 32 12.87 6.33 -0.71
N THR A 33 12.68 5.89 -1.96
CA THR A 33 13.67 5.04 -2.66
C THR A 33 15.03 5.72 -2.76
N ILE A 34 15.08 6.99 -3.15
CA ILE A 34 16.33 7.74 -3.23
C ILE A 34 17.01 7.77 -1.86
N THR A 35 16.25 8.06 -0.81
CA THR A 35 16.78 8.16 0.56
C THR A 35 17.36 6.84 1.05
N TYR A 36 16.64 5.72 0.87
CA TYR A 36 17.11 4.40 1.29
C TYR A 36 18.24 3.87 0.39
N PHE A 37 18.21 4.18 -0.92
CA PHE A 37 19.25 3.78 -1.86
C PHE A 37 20.58 4.45 -1.55
N VAL A 38 20.58 5.76 -1.30
CA VAL A 38 21.79 6.52 -0.93
C VAL A 38 22.35 6.03 0.42
N ALA A 39 21.48 5.60 1.33
CA ALA A 39 21.89 5.01 2.60
C ALA A 39 22.37 3.54 2.51
N GLY A 40 22.39 2.92 1.30
CA GLY A 40 22.79 1.52 1.10
C GLY A 40 21.77 0.47 1.56
N HIS A 41 20.52 0.87 1.79
CA HIS A 41 19.45 0.01 2.29
C HIS A 41 18.40 -0.33 1.23
N THR A 42 18.85 -0.67 0.00
CA THR A 42 17.94 -1.06 -1.09
C THR A 42 18.54 -2.17 -1.91
N ASP A 43 17.88 -3.31 -1.99
CA ASP A 43 18.20 -4.35 -2.96
C ASP A 43 17.50 -4.03 -4.30
N VAL A 44 18.29 -3.58 -5.26
CA VAL A 44 17.78 -3.14 -6.57
C VAL A 44 17.22 -4.31 -7.37
N ALA A 45 17.88 -5.48 -7.33
CA ALA A 45 17.46 -6.62 -8.12
C ALA A 45 16.13 -7.18 -7.59
N ALA A 46 16.00 -7.36 -6.27
CA ALA A 46 14.74 -7.77 -5.65
C ALA A 46 13.63 -6.75 -5.89
N GLY A 47 13.91 -5.45 -5.76
CA GLY A 47 12.94 -4.38 -6.01
C GLY A 47 12.42 -4.35 -7.45
N LEU A 48 13.28 -4.57 -8.44
CA LEU A 48 12.88 -4.64 -9.85
C LEU A 48 12.06 -5.89 -10.17
N LEU A 49 12.42 -7.06 -9.61
CA LEU A 49 11.66 -8.30 -9.80
C LEU A 49 10.25 -8.19 -9.20
N ILE A 50 10.13 -7.70 -7.96
CA ILE A 50 8.85 -7.45 -7.32
C ILE A 50 8.06 -6.39 -8.10
N GLY A 51 8.73 -5.31 -8.54
CA GLY A 51 8.12 -4.24 -9.32
C GLY A 51 7.55 -4.74 -10.65
N ALA A 52 8.30 -5.58 -11.38
CA ALA A 52 7.86 -6.17 -12.65
C ALA A 52 6.59 -7.04 -12.48
N GLY A 53 6.58 -7.94 -11.48
CA GLY A 53 5.38 -8.69 -11.12
C GLY A 53 4.23 -7.77 -10.68
N GLY A 54 4.56 -6.76 -9.91
CA GLY A 54 3.61 -5.79 -9.36
C GLY A 54 2.91 -4.93 -10.41
N VAL A 55 3.56 -4.60 -11.52
CA VAL A 55 2.92 -3.92 -12.66
C VAL A 55 1.77 -4.76 -13.22
N VAL A 56 2.03 -6.05 -13.48
CA VAL A 56 0.97 -6.97 -13.96
C VAL A 56 -0.15 -7.07 -12.93
N GLY A 57 0.21 -7.27 -11.67
CA GLY A 57 -0.75 -7.34 -10.57
C GLY A 57 -1.59 -6.07 -10.42
N SER A 58 -0.99 -4.88 -10.52
CA SER A 58 -1.70 -3.61 -10.33
C SER A 58 -2.75 -3.36 -11.42
N LEU A 59 -2.47 -3.77 -12.66
CA LEU A 59 -3.44 -3.69 -13.76
C LEU A 59 -4.64 -4.61 -13.52
N ILE A 60 -4.42 -5.81 -12.99
CA ILE A 60 -5.49 -6.71 -12.57
C ILE A 60 -6.26 -6.11 -11.40
N GLY A 61 -5.56 -5.61 -10.38
CA GLY A 61 -6.14 -5.00 -9.18
C GLY A 61 -7.03 -3.79 -9.48
N THR A 62 -6.60 -2.91 -10.38
CA THR A 62 -7.41 -1.75 -10.80
C THR A 62 -8.67 -2.13 -11.58
N ARG A 63 -8.65 -3.26 -12.29
CA ARG A 63 -9.87 -3.83 -12.91
C ARG A 63 -10.82 -4.38 -11.84
N LEU A 64 -10.28 -5.13 -10.87
CA LEU A 64 -11.05 -5.66 -9.75
C LEU A 64 -11.67 -4.54 -8.89
N LEU A 65 -10.96 -3.43 -8.69
CA LEU A 65 -11.48 -2.24 -8.00
C LEU A 65 -12.79 -1.72 -8.64
N LYS A 66 -12.93 -1.84 -9.96
CA LYS A 66 -14.16 -1.40 -10.66
C LYS A 66 -15.32 -2.36 -10.51
N VAL A 67 -15.04 -3.66 -10.49
CA VAL A 67 -16.04 -4.72 -10.60
C VAL A 67 -16.53 -5.19 -9.23
N LEU A 68 -15.63 -5.23 -8.24
CA LEU A 68 -15.96 -5.72 -6.91
C LEU A 68 -16.89 -4.78 -6.15
N PRO A 69 -17.87 -5.31 -5.42
CA PRO A 69 -18.74 -4.53 -4.56
C PRO A 69 -17.94 -3.87 -3.42
N ILE A 70 -18.31 -2.63 -3.09
CA ILE A 70 -17.64 -1.84 -2.04
C ILE A 70 -17.51 -2.57 -0.70
N PRO A 71 -18.53 -3.33 -0.21
CA PRO A 71 -18.39 -4.11 1.02
C PRO A 71 -17.26 -5.16 0.96
N VAL A 72 -17.12 -5.86 -0.17
CA VAL A 72 -16.04 -6.86 -0.36
C VAL A 72 -14.67 -6.21 -0.30
N LEU A 73 -14.49 -5.07 -0.99
CA LEU A 73 -13.25 -4.30 -0.92
C LEU A 73 -12.93 -3.88 0.53
N ARG A 74 -13.93 -3.36 1.25
CA ARG A 74 -13.76 -2.86 2.61
C ARG A 74 -13.36 -3.96 3.57
N TRP A 75 -14.12 -5.05 3.61
CA TRP A 75 -13.85 -6.16 4.52
C TRP A 75 -12.57 -6.90 4.15
N GLY A 76 -12.29 -7.07 2.85
CA GLY A 76 -11.02 -7.61 2.37
C GLY A 76 -9.82 -6.77 2.84
N PHE A 77 -9.93 -5.44 2.77
CA PHE A 77 -8.87 -4.55 3.27
C PHE A 77 -8.68 -4.63 4.79
N ILE A 78 -9.77 -4.67 5.57
CA ILE A 78 -9.71 -4.84 7.02
C ILE A 78 -9.06 -6.17 7.39
N ALA A 79 -9.46 -7.26 6.75
CA ALA A 79 -8.88 -8.58 6.98
C ALA A 79 -7.37 -8.60 6.68
N LEU A 80 -6.97 -7.96 5.57
CA LEU A 80 -5.58 -7.82 5.19
C LEU A 80 -4.76 -7.06 6.26
N LEU A 81 -5.26 -5.91 6.72
CA LEU A 81 -4.60 -5.12 7.76
C LEU A 81 -4.45 -5.90 9.08
N LEU A 82 -5.47 -6.69 9.46
CA LEU A 82 -5.41 -7.52 10.65
C LEU A 82 -4.36 -8.63 10.53
N VAL A 83 -4.26 -9.29 9.37
CA VAL A 83 -3.22 -10.30 9.10
C VAL A 83 -1.83 -9.68 9.21
N ILE A 84 -1.64 -8.49 8.63
CA ILE A 84 -0.36 -7.76 8.71
C ILE A 84 -0.03 -7.39 10.15
N ALA A 85 -0.99 -6.81 10.89
CA ALA A 85 -0.78 -6.43 12.28
C ALA A 85 -0.35 -7.64 13.13
N VAL A 86 -1.06 -8.77 13.02
CA VAL A 86 -0.71 -10.01 13.73
C VAL A 86 0.70 -10.48 13.37
N ARG A 87 1.06 -10.48 12.09
CA ARG A 87 2.40 -10.88 11.64
C ARG A 87 3.51 -9.98 12.19
N MET A 88 3.27 -8.66 12.26
CA MET A 88 4.25 -7.70 12.80
C MET A 88 4.54 -7.91 14.29
N PHE A 89 3.59 -8.46 15.05
CA PHE A 89 3.79 -8.80 16.48
C PHE A 89 4.40 -10.18 16.68
N LEU A 90 4.27 -11.09 15.71
CA LEU A 90 4.76 -12.48 15.83
C LEU A 90 6.15 -12.71 15.24
N VAL A 91 6.60 -11.83 14.33
CA VAL A 91 7.89 -11.99 13.65
C VAL A 91 8.85 -10.92 14.14
N GLU A 92 9.88 -11.34 14.84
CA GLU A 92 11.00 -10.47 15.19
C GLU A 92 11.85 -10.21 13.94
N PRO A 93 12.13 -8.94 13.59
CA PRO A 93 12.99 -8.63 12.47
C PRO A 93 14.44 -8.97 12.83
N GLU A 94 14.94 -10.07 12.31
CA GLU A 94 16.36 -10.40 12.38
C GLU A 94 17.14 -9.43 11.45
N ARG A 95 18.40 -9.15 11.80
CA ARG A 95 19.34 -8.49 10.89
C ARG A 95 19.73 -9.51 9.83
N GLY A 96 18.91 -9.60 8.79
CA GLY A 96 18.96 -10.64 7.78
C GLY A 96 20.25 -10.65 6.98
N ALA A 97 20.54 -11.82 6.43
CA ALA A 97 21.58 -12.05 5.44
C ALA A 97 21.26 -11.34 4.12
N GLU A 98 22.29 -11.10 3.31
CA GLU A 98 22.11 -10.69 1.92
C GLU A 98 21.37 -11.79 1.15
N LEU A 99 20.50 -11.39 0.22
CA LEU A 99 19.74 -12.33 -0.60
C LEU A 99 20.68 -13.06 -1.57
N GLU A 100 20.88 -14.35 -1.37
CA GLU A 100 21.55 -15.19 -2.38
C GLU A 100 20.61 -15.42 -3.55
N PHE A 101 20.89 -14.79 -4.68
CA PHE A 101 20.03 -14.89 -5.86
C PHE A 101 20.03 -16.30 -6.45
N SER A 102 18.86 -16.92 -6.44
CA SER A 102 18.57 -18.19 -7.09
C SER A 102 17.31 -18.09 -7.95
N VAL A 103 17.17 -18.98 -8.91
CA VAL A 103 15.96 -19.00 -9.78
C VAL A 103 14.66 -19.15 -8.98
N PRO A 104 14.56 -20.03 -7.97
CA PRO A 104 13.37 -20.11 -7.13
C PRO A 104 13.08 -18.81 -6.37
N LEU A 105 14.13 -18.13 -5.86
CA LEU A 105 13.98 -16.83 -5.19
C LEU A 105 13.42 -15.77 -6.16
N ALA A 106 13.96 -15.67 -7.36
CA ALA A 106 13.50 -14.73 -8.36
C ALA A 106 12.02 -14.95 -8.72
N ILE A 107 11.61 -16.20 -8.90
CA ILE A 107 10.18 -16.55 -9.13
C ILE A 107 9.33 -16.14 -7.92
N GLY A 108 9.79 -16.43 -6.69
CA GLY A 108 9.09 -16.06 -5.46
C GLY A 108 8.91 -14.54 -5.35
N LEU A 109 9.93 -13.73 -5.69
CA LEU A 109 9.85 -12.27 -5.69
C LEU A 109 8.86 -11.75 -6.74
N VAL A 110 8.85 -12.31 -7.96
CA VAL A 110 7.88 -11.93 -9.00
C VAL A 110 6.46 -12.29 -8.59
N VAL A 111 6.22 -13.49 -8.06
CA VAL A 111 4.90 -13.91 -7.55
C VAL A 111 4.44 -13.01 -6.42
N THR A 112 5.34 -12.71 -5.48
CA THR A 112 5.07 -11.72 -4.41
C THR A 112 4.66 -10.38 -5.02
N GLY A 113 5.38 -9.91 -6.04
CA GLY A 113 5.06 -8.69 -6.77
C GLY A 113 3.66 -8.73 -7.38
N VAL A 114 3.28 -9.82 -8.07
CA VAL A 114 1.94 -9.95 -8.66
C VAL A 114 0.85 -9.86 -7.60
N VAL A 115 0.96 -10.63 -6.51
CA VAL A 115 -0.03 -10.63 -5.42
C VAL A 115 -0.14 -9.23 -4.82
N MET A 116 1.01 -8.60 -4.52
CA MET A 116 1.06 -7.25 -3.96
C MET A 116 0.52 -6.19 -4.91
N GLY A 117 0.83 -6.32 -6.20
CA GLY A 117 0.31 -5.42 -7.21
C GLY A 117 -1.22 -5.48 -7.30
N VAL A 118 -1.82 -6.68 -7.26
CA VAL A 118 -3.29 -6.83 -7.22
C VAL A 118 -3.87 -6.09 -6.02
N LEU A 119 -3.32 -6.31 -4.83
CA LEU A 119 -3.80 -5.65 -3.60
C LEU A 119 -3.55 -4.14 -3.62
N ALA A 120 -2.40 -3.70 -4.15
CA ALA A 120 -2.10 -2.29 -4.34
C ALA A 120 -3.09 -1.59 -5.27
N GLY A 121 -3.42 -2.23 -6.39
CA GLY A 121 -4.39 -1.71 -7.36
C GLY A 121 -5.82 -1.68 -6.84
N MET A 122 -6.21 -2.68 -6.02
CA MET A 122 -7.55 -2.74 -5.40
C MET A 122 -7.73 -1.75 -4.26
N PHE A 123 -6.73 -1.61 -3.39
CA PHE A 123 -6.88 -0.85 -2.14
C PHE A 123 -6.20 0.53 -2.17
N GLY A 124 -5.37 0.82 -3.17
CA GLY A 124 -4.67 2.09 -3.29
C GLY A 124 -3.54 2.30 -2.28
N ILE A 125 -2.99 1.22 -1.71
CA ILE A 125 -1.92 1.26 -0.69
C ILE A 125 -0.50 1.12 -1.27
N GLY A 126 -0.37 1.01 -2.60
CA GLY A 126 0.93 0.86 -3.26
C GLY A 126 1.67 -0.46 -2.99
N GLY A 127 1.12 -1.37 -2.17
CA GLY A 127 1.71 -2.67 -1.85
C GLY A 127 2.76 -2.69 -0.76
N GLY A 128 3.39 -1.55 -0.42
CA GLY A 128 4.51 -1.48 0.54
C GLY A 128 4.19 -2.03 1.92
N VAL A 129 2.97 -1.82 2.40
CA VAL A 129 2.48 -2.33 3.69
C VAL A 129 2.59 -3.86 3.80
N LEU A 130 2.57 -4.57 2.66
CA LEU A 130 2.65 -6.03 2.59
C LEU A 130 4.02 -6.53 2.17
N ILE A 131 4.70 -5.80 1.27
CA ILE A 131 6.02 -6.21 0.76
C ILE A 131 7.01 -6.29 1.92
N VAL A 132 7.04 -5.28 2.82
CA VAL A 132 7.96 -5.24 3.95
C VAL A 132 7.83 -6.47 4.85
N PRO A 133 6.65 -6.83 5.39
CA PRO A 133 6.50 -8.04 6.20
C PRO A 133 6.87 -9.33 5.47
N ILE A 134 6.59 -9.43 4.17
CA ILE A 134 6.93 -10.62 3.40
C ILE A 134 8.43 -10.72 3.16
N LEU A 135 9.10 -9.61 2.81
CA LEU A 135 10.56 -9.61 2.66
C LEU A 135 11.26 -10.02 3.95
N ILE A 136 10.77 -9.55 5.09
CA ILE A 136 11.33 -9.93 6.40
C ILE A 136 11.00 -11.40 6.74
N ALA A 137 9.72 -11.79 6.68
CA ALA A 137 9.26 -13.06 7.22
C ALA A 137 9.50 -14.28 6.31
N VAL A 138 9.55 -14.08 4.99
CA VAL A 138 9.70 -15.17 4.01
C VAL A 138 11.11 -15.19 3.43
N PHE A 139 11.66 -14.02 3.16
CA PHE A 139 12.96 -13.90 2.50
C PHE A 139 14.11 -13.53 3.47
N GLY A 140 13.83 -13.32 4.77
CA GLY A 140 14.85 -13.04 5.78
C GLY A 140 15.60 -11.72 5.62
N VAL A 141 15.04 -10.77 4.88
CA VAL A 141 15.67 -9.46 4.58
C VAL A 141 15.61 -8.55 5.81
N SER A 142 16.65 -7.75 6.05
CA SER A 142 16.66 -6.78 7.15
C SER A 142 15.56 -5.72 6.99
N ASP A 143 15.09 -5.16 8.12
CA ASP A 143 13.99 -4.18 8.17
C ASP A 143 14.23 -2.96 7.26
N LEU A 144 15.43 -2.38 7.27
CA LEU A 144 15.76 -1.22 6.43
C LEU A 144 15.84 -1.57 4.95
N VAL A 145 16.47 -2.72 4.61
CA VAL A 145 16.54 -3.19 3.21
C VAL A 145 15.16 -3.56 2.68
N ALA A 146 14.31 -4.20 3.49
CA ALA A 146 12.95 -4.51 3.11
C ALA A 146 12.13 -3.24 2.81
N LYS A 147 12.29 -2.18 3.61
CA LYS A 147 11.64 -0.88 3.38
C LYS A 147 12.13 -0.22 2.10
N GLY A 148 13.45 -0.08 1.90
CA GLY A 148 14.01 0.53 0.71
C GLY A 148 13.65 -0.22 -0.57
N THR A 149 13.75 -1.55 -0.56
CA THR A 149 13.39 -2.43 -1.67
C THR A 149 11.89 -2.36 -1.99
N SER A 150 11.05 -2.30 -0.97
CA SER A 150 9.59 -2.15 -1.16
C SER A 150 9.24 -0.81 -1.81
N LEU A 151 9.87 0.29 -1.41
CA LEU A 151 9.67 1.61 -2.01
C LEU A 151 10.07 1.63 -3.48
N LEU A 152 11.19 0.99 -3.83
CA LEU A 152 11.62 0.84 -5.23
C LEU A 152 10.58 0.05 -6.04
N ALA A 153 10.11 -1.08 -5.53
CA ALA A 153 9.07 -1.89 -6.18
C ALA A 153 7.75 -1.14 -6.34
N MET A 154 7.41 -0.25 -5.41
CA MET A 154 6.18 0.54 -5.46
C MET A 154 6.17 1.57 -6.59
N ILE A 155 7.31 2.06 -7.08
CA ILE A 155 7.36 3.06 -8.17
C ILE A 155 6.63 2.56 -9.43
N PRO A 156 7.06 1.46 -10.08
CA PRO A 156 6.39 0.99 -11.29
C PRO A 156 4.96 0.52 -11.03
N VAL A 157 4.67 -0.05 -9.86
CA VAL A 157 3.33 -0.50 -9.46
C VAL A 157 2.37 0.68 -9.36
N SER A 158 2.75 1.74 -8.65
CA SER A 158 1.90 2.91 -8.46
C SER A 158 1.73 3.73 -9.75
N ILE A 159 2.76 3.83 -10.58
CA ILE A 159 2.66 4.47 -11.90
C ILE A 159 1.66 3.71 -12.78
N SER A 160 1.81 2.39 -12.92
CA SER A 160 0.94 1.58 -13.78
C SER A 160 -0.52 1.61 -13.30
N GLY A 161 -0.74 1.48 -12.00
CA GLY A 161 -2.07 1.56 -11.40
C GLY A 161 -2.68 2.96 -11.51
N SER A 162 -1.88 4.02 -11.35
CA SER A 162 -2.36 5.41 -11.52
C SER A 162 -2.76 5.71 -12.96
N ILE A 163 -1.98 5.28 -13.95
CA ILE A 163 -2.34 5.39 -15.37
C ILE A 163 -3.67 4.67 -15.65
N ALA A 164 -3.83 3.45 -15.13
CA ALA A 164 -5.07 2.71 -15.28
C ALA A 164 -6.25 3.44 -14.62
N ASN A 165 -6.07 4.03 -13.44
CA ASN A 165 -7.10 4.79 -12.74
C ASN A 165 -7.47 6.11 -13.43
N VAL A 166 -6.52 6.81 -14.06
CA VAL A 166 -6.80 7.98 -14.91
C VAL A 166 -7.64 7.57 -16.12
N ARG A 167 -7.23 6.51 -16.83
CA ARG A 167 -8.00 5.98 -17.98
C ARG A 167 -9.41 5.54 -17.58
N ASN A 168 -9.55 5.08 -16.34
CA ASN A 168 -10.81 4.65 -15.75
C ASN A 168 -11.67 5.81 -15.20
N ARG A 169 -11.22 7.08 -15.32
CA ARG A 169 -11.87 8.28 -14.79
C ARG A 169 -12.11 8.24 -13.26
N LEU A 170 -11.35 7.45 -12.54
CA LEU A 170 -11.39 7.35 -11.07
C LEU A 170 -10.47 8.36 -10.39
N LEU A 171 -9.47 8.87 -11.10
CA LEU A 171 -8.43 9.77 -10.61
C LEU A 171 -8.42 11.07 -11.38
N ARG A 172 -8.37 12.20 -10.66
CA ARG A 172 -7.95 13.49 -11.20
C ARG A 172 -6.45 13.66 -10.95
N PRO A 173 -5.61 13.80 -11.99
CA PRO A 173 -4.15 13.86 -11.82
C PRO A 173 -3.68 14.95 -10.85
N LEU A 174 -4.38 16.08 -10.80
CA LEU A 174 -4.05 17.19 -9.92
C LEU A 174 -4.20 16.83 -8.44
N ASP A 175 -5.26 16.08 -8.08
CA ASP A 175 -5.49 15.66 -6.69
C ASP A 175 -4.35 14.72 -6.21
N GLY A 176 -3.91 13.80 -7.07
CA GLY A 176 -2.78 12.92 -6.81
C GLY A 176 -1.45 13.68 -6.69
N LEU A 177 -1.24 14.71 -7.51
CA LEU A 177 -0.03 15.53 -7.49
C LEU A 177 0.09 16.35 -6.19
N VAL A 178 -1.00 17.00 -5.78
CA VAL A 178 -1.02 17.84 -4.57
C VAL A 178 -0.74 16.99 -3.32
N ILE A 179 -1.46 15.87 -3.17
CA ILE A 179 -1.28 14.97 -2.03
C ILE A 179 0.11 14.32 -2.10
N GLY A 180 0.55 13.94 -3.29
CA GLY A 180 1.86 13.34 -3.53
C GLY A 180 3.03 14.27 -3.22
N ALA A 181 2.91 15.56 -3.50
CA ALA A 181 3.93 16.55 -3.15
C ALA A 181 4.12 16.67 -1.62
N ALA A 182 3.03 16.69 -0.87
CA ALA A 182 3.11 16.66 0.60
C ALA A 182 3.69 15.33 1.11
N ALA A 183 3.29 14.21 0.51
CA ALA A 183 3.78 12.89 0.86
C ALA A 183 5.28 12.71 0.53
N LEU A 184 5.79 13.36 -0.52
CA LEU A 184 7.21 13.35 -0.87
C LEU A 184 8.07 13.93 0.26
N VAL A 185 7.70 15.11 0.77
CA VAL A 185 8.41 15.76 1.88
C VAL A 185 8.32 14.92 3.16
N ALA A 186 7.13 14.42 3.47
CA ALA A 186 6.90 13.56 4.63
C ALA A 186 7.68 12.24 4.55
N SER A 187 7.81 11.64 3.35
CA SER A 187 8.56 10.42 3.12
C SER A 187 10.06 10.60 3.41
N PHE A 188 10.64 11.72 2.97
CA PHE A 188 12.04 12.03 3.28
C PHE A 188 12.27 12.15 4.79
N GLY A 189 11.46 12.95 5.48
CA GLY A 189 11.55 13.11 6.94
C GLY A 189 11.31 11.79 7.69
N GLY A 190 10.33 11.01 7.26
CA GLY A 190 10.02 9.70 7.84
C GLY A 190 11.15 8.68 7.68
N ALA A 191 11.86 8.69 6.56
CA ALA A 191 13.03 7.83 6.34
C ALA A 191 14.19 8.17 7.29
N GLN A 192 14.46 9.47 7.50
CA GLN A 192 15.49 9.90 8.47
C GLN A 192 15.18 9.41 9.89
N ILE A 193 13.92 9.50 10.31
CA ILE A 193 13.50 8.97 11.61
C ILE A 193 13.65 7.44 11.65
N ALA A 194 13.30 6.74 10.58
CA ALA A 194 13.39 5.28 10.51
C ALA A 194 14.83 4.76 10.66
N PHE A 195 15.84 5.52 10.20
CA PHE A 195 17.25 5.15 10.37
C PHE A 195 17.72 5.25 11.83
N LEU A 196 17.10 6.12 12.62
CA LEU A 196 17.42 6.30 14.03
C LEU A 196 16.75 5.29 14.95
N LEU A 197 15.69 4.63 14.47
CA LEU A 197 14.90 3.69 15.26
C LEU A 197 15.52 2.28 15.24
N PRO A 198 15.58 1.59 16.39
CA PRO A 198 15.90 0.17 16.41
C PRO A 198 14.80 -0.63 15.70
N PRO A 199 15.12 -1.76 15.03
CA PRO A 199 14.17 -2.53 14.23
C PRO A 199 12.89 -2.93 14.97
N TRP A 200 13.03 -3.38 16.23
CA TRP A 200 11.88 -3.78 17.04
C TRP A 200 10.90 -2.63 17.30
N LEU A 201 11.42 -1.41 17.57
CA LEU A 201 10.59 -0.24 17.83
C LEU A 201 9.90 0.24 16.55
N SER A 202 10.61 0.18 15.41
CA SER A 202 10.05 0.50 14.10
C SER A 202 8.89 -0.45 13.75
N SER A 203 9.08 -1.76 13.96
CA SER A 203 8.04 -2.77 13.72
C SER A 203 6.85 -2.59 14.67
N LEU A 204 7.11 -2.29 15.93
CA LEU A 204 6.07 -2.05 16.94
C LEU A 204 5.20 -0.82 16.58
N ILE A 205 5.84 0.31 16.26
CA ILE A 205 5.14 1.54 15.86
C ILE A 205 4.28 1.29 14.61
N PHE A 206 4.84 0.60 13.62
CA PHE A 206 4.13 0.26 12.39
C PHE A 206 2.96 -0.70 12.67
N GLY A 207 3.16 -1.73 13.48
CA GLY A 207 2.12 -2.68 13.89
C GLY A 207 0.96 -1.99 14.62
N ILE A 208 1.25 -1.08 15.55
CA ILE A 208 0.24 -0.29 16.26
C ILE A 208 -0.53 0.61 15.27
N PHE A 209 0.15 1.27 14.35
CA PHE A 209 -0.49 2.12 13.33
C PHE A 209 -1.44 1.31 12.43
N VAL A 210 -1.00 0.14 11.96
CA VAL A 210 -1.82 -0.76 11.13
C VAL A 210 -3.03 -1.26 11.91
N LEU A 211 -2.84 -1.67 13.16
CA LEU A 211 -3.92 -2.14 14.03
C LEU A 211 -4.95 -1.04 14.31
N ALA A 212 -4.49 0.17 14.68
CA ALA A 212 -5.36 1.32 14.88
C ALA A 212 -6.19 1.66 13.64
N THR A 213 -5.55 1.61 12.46
CA THR A 213 -6.23 1.82 11.17
C THR A 213 -7.28 0.74 10.90
N ALA A 214 -6.96 -0.54 11.16
CA ALA A 214 -7.88 -1.66 11.00
C ALA A 214 -9.10 -1.51 11.92
N ILE A 215 -8.89 -1.15 13.19
CA ILE A 215 -9.97 -0.91 14.16
C ILE A 215 -10.84 0.27 13.70
N GLN A 216 -10.25 1.39 13.31
CA GLN A 216 -10.99 2.56 12.83
C GLN A 216 -11.86 2.24 11.61
N LEU A 217 -11.32 1.50 10.64
CA LEU A 217 -12.06 1.07 9.45
C LEU A 217 -13.17 0.09 9.78
N THR A 218 -12.94 -0.83 10.70
CA THR A 218 -13.95 -1.77 11.18
C THR A 218 -15.13 -1.04 11.84
N ILE A 219 -14.86 -0.09 12.72
CA ILE A 219 -15.89 0.73 13.36
C ILE A 219 -16.72 1.50 12.32
N ARG A 220 -16.04 2.12 11.33
CA ARG A 220 -16.71 2.83 10.23
C ARG A 220 -17.57 1.88 9.39
N ALA A 221 -17.07 0.69 9.07
CA ALA A 221 -17.78 -0.32 8.29
C ALA A 221 -19.09 -0.76 9.00
N ILE A 222 -18.99 -1.08 10.28
CA ILE A 222 -20.15 -1.50 11.10
C ILE A 222 -21.18 -0.37 11.22
N ARG A 223 -20.73 0.87 11.46
CA ARG A 223 -21.65 2.02 11.55
C ARG A 223 -22.40 2.26 10.24
N GLN A 224 -21.75 2.15 9.11
CA GLN A 224 -22.39 2.32 7.79
C GLN A 224 -23.36 1.18 7.47
N GLN A 225 -23.05 -0.07 7.84
CA GLN A 225 -23.99 -1.19 7.68
C GLN A 225 -25.22 -1.05 8.53
N ARG A 226 -25.07 -0.58 9.79
CA ARG A 226 -26.21 -0.32 10.68
C ARG A 226 -27.09 0.83 10.16
N ALA A 227 -26.48 1.91 9.64
CA ALA A 227 -27.22 3.03 9.07
C ALA A 227 -28.02 2.62 7.82
N ALA A 228 -27.45 1.79 6.95
CA ALA A 228 -28.14 1.26 5.78
C ALA A 228 -29.34 0.37 6.19
N LYS A 229 -29.15 -0.51 7.18
CA LYS A 229 -30.21 -1.40 7.67
C LYS A 229 -31.37 -0.65 8.36
N ASN A 230 -31.07 0.48 9.02
CA ASN A 230 -32.10 1.29 9.69
C ASN A 230 -32.79 2.27 8.72
N GLY A 231 -32.19 2.63 7.59
CA GLY A 231 -32.77 3.48 6.56
C GLY A 231 -33.73 2.73 5.62
N ASP A 232 -33.59 1.41 5.48
CA ASP A 232 -34.53 0.57 4.72
C ASP A 232 -35.77 0.14 5.53
N ALA A 233 -35.85 0.52 6.82
CA ALA A 233 -36.95 0.16 7.75
C ALA A 233 -37.97 1.31 7.96
N THR A 234 -37.83 2.44 7.22
CA THR A 234 -38.75 3.58 7.17
C THR A 234 -39.24 3.84 5.76
#